data_c0698330ddc8045a928fa9a19d3a88bd
#
_entry.id   c0698330ddc8045a928fa9a19d3a88bd
#
_cell.length_a   1.000
_cell.length_b   1.000
_cell.length_c   1.000
_cell.angle_alpha   90.00
_cell.angle_beta   90.00
_cell.angle_gamma   90.00
#
_symmetry.space_group_name_H-M   'P 1'
#
loop_
_entity.id
_entity.type
_entity.pdbx_description
1 polymer ?
#
loop_
_entity_poly.entity_id
_entity_poly.type
_entity_poly.pdbx_seq_one_letter_code
_entity_poly.pdbx_strand_id
1 'polypeptide(L)'
;MGLKTQTLVQCLIECAECDSYRSGTRTDRWHVKADQKLLNKVGGLSQLLIQAKELERIAGISGKISVEWTELHRNIKKIIVSPEAIPLLCQAEKVEDPRERQKSQILLVENWKAEAKEIPWLLSYYTYILERLLKGEQVKNVPGLRDPQFFLFLNKAASIRTPIYRRVFSAQTCAEWKGRTDATITPTKRFEILYQTPVLSVLKQYSPFYEEGMADEEILAAHGILTYAQTLEFKGALEYQIEGGSVLDTDAMKYGTIFNSQTLEMAVPVNLKKIHRIMTIENKANYEKMDFDPKTLYIYCHGFLSPAERKFLSALVLLAAPDTAYFHWGDMDYGGIRIFLFLQKRLFPDVQPWKMDPEHYKWALERGAGIPLEVGKREKLEKLDAGMLTPLKEQILEHGQEIEQELLLL
;
A
#
# COMPACT_ATOMS: atom_id res chain seq x y z
N MET A 1 -5.47 -17.10 -32.81
CA MET A 1 -6.49 -17.29 -31.75
C MET A 1 -7.85 -16.97 -32.35
N GLY A 2 -8.70 -17.96 -32.59
CA GLY A 2 -10.05 -17.74 -33.10
C GLY A 2 -10.85 -16.96 -32.06
N LEU A 3 -11.47 -15.84 -32.46
CA LEU A 3 -12.44 -15.12 -31.63
C LEU A 3 -13.56 -16.10 -31.21
N LYS A 4 -13.73 -16.32 -29.91
CA LYS A 4 -14.88 -17.05 -29.39
C LYS A 4 -16.14 -16.31 -29.85
N THR A 5 -17.01 -16.96 -30.62
CA THR A 5 -18.33 -16.42 -30.98
C THR A 5 -19.16 -16.26 -29.71
N GLN A 6 -19.82 -15.12 -29.56
CA GLN A 6 -20.75 -14.80 -28.50
C GLN A 6 -22.17 -15.08 -28.94
N THR A 7 -23.09 -15.33 -28.00
CA THR A 7 -24.52 -15.31 -28.34
C THR A 7 -25.01 -13.88 -28.51
N LEU A 8 -26.09 -13.70 -29.26
CA LEU A 8 -26.74 -12.40 -29.38
C LEU A 8 -27.18 -11.87 -28.01
N VAL A 9 -27.68 -12.75 -27.15
CA VAL A 9 -28.08 -12.42 -25.78
C VAL A 9 -26.89 -11.84 -25.00
N GLN A 10 -25.71 -12.49 -25.08
CA GLN A 10 -24.49 -11.97 -24.46
C GLN A 10 -24.08 -10.58 -24.98
N CYS A 11 -24.19 -10.37 -26.30
CA CYS A 11 -23.93 -9.05 -26.89
C CYS A 11 -24.90 -7.97 -26.41
N LEU A 12 -26.18 -8.32 -26.19
CA LEU A 12 -27.17 -7.39 -25.64
C LEU A 12 -26.94 -7.09 -24.16
N ILE A 13 -26.55 -8.09 -23.36
CA ILE A 13 -26.16 -7.91 -21.95
C ILE A 13 -24.94 -6.98 -21.85
N GLU A 14 -23.96 -7.09 -22.76
CA GLU A 14 -22.80 -6.17 -22.77
C GLU A 14 -23.19 -4.69 -22.88
N CYS A 15 -24.32 -4.37 -23.51
CA CYS A 15 -24.82 -2.98 -23.56
C CYS A 15 -25.18 -2.45 -22.16
N ALA A 16 -25.53 -3.34 -21.23
CA ALA A 16 -25.85 -3.00 -19.85
C ALA A 16 -24.60 -2.78 -18.98
N GLU A 17 -23.40 -3.05 -19.47
CA GLU A 17 -22.13 -2.73 -18.79
C GLU A 17 -21.80 -1.22 -18.90
N CYS A 18 -22.80 -0.35 -18.85
CA CYS A 18 -22.66 1.10 -18.82
C CYS A 18 -23.07 1.66 -17.47
N ASP A 19 -22.45 2.79 -17.10
CA ASP A 19 -22.60 3.42 -15.78
C ASP A 19 -24.06 3.77 -15.46
N SER A 20 -24.80 4.29 -16.46
CA SER A 20 -26.19 4.67 -16.28
C SER A 20 -27.13 3.49 -15.99
N TYR A 21 -26.84 2.30 -16.52
CA TYR A 21 -27.62 1.12 -16.19
C TYR A 21 -27.26 0.56 -14.81
N ARG A 22 -25.96 0.45 -14.51
CA ARG A 22 -25.48 -0.03 -13.21
C ARG A 22 -25.94 0.86 -12.06
N SER A 23 -25.95 2.19 -12.24
CA SER A 23 -26.46 3.13 -11.24
C SER A 23 -27.99 3.16 -11.15
N GLY A 24 -28.69 2.50 -12.07
CA GLY A 24 -30.15 2.52 -12.12
C GLY A 24 -30.78 3.80 -12.70
N THR A 25 -29.97 4.71 -13.26
CA THR A 25 -30.45 5.99 -13.83
C THR A 25 -30.86 5.90 -15.28
N ARG A 26 -30.59 4.76 -15.96
CA ARG A 26 -30.94 4.59 -17.36
C ARG A 26 -32.43 4.33 -17.55
N THR A 27 -33.08 5.18 -18.34
CA THR A 27 -34.48 5.05 -18.78
C THR A 27 -34.58 4.76 -20.26
N ASP A 28 -33.60 5.19 -21.06
CA ASP A 28 -33.60 5.08 -22.51
C ASP A 28 -33.26 3.66 -23.00
N ARG A 29 -33.89 3.28 -24.10
CA ARG A 29 -33.63 2.01 -24.79
C ARG A 29 -32.27 2.04 -25.51
N TRP A 30 -31.60 0.89 -25.59
CA TRP A 30 -30.46 0.72 -26.47
C TRP A 30 -30.91 0.42 -27.91
N HIS A 31 -30.20 0.98 -28.85
CA HIS A 31 -30.37 0.73 -30.29
C HIS A 31 -29.12 0.02 -30.80
N VAL A 32 -29.11 -1.30 -30.79
CA VAL A 32 -27.98 -2.12 -31.22
C VAL A 32 -28.05 -2.31 -32.72
N LYS A 33 -27.16 -1.68 -33.49
CA LYS A 33 -27.09 -1.80 -34.96
C LYS A 33 -26.59 -3.21 -35.33
N ALA A 34 -27.23 -3.81 -36.33
CA ALA A 34 -26.77 -5.06 -36.95
C ALA A 34 -25.63 -4.81 -37.92
N ASP A 35 -24.54 -4.22 -37.45
CA ASP A 35 -23.34 -3.88 -38.22
C ASP A 35 -22.34 -5.07 -38.28
N GLN A 36 -21.26 -4.87 -39.04
CA GLN A 36 -20.22 -5.88 -39.19
C GLN A 36 -19.60 -6.32 -37.86
N LYS A 37 -19.56 -5.41 -36.88
CA LYS A 37 -19.02 -5.71 -35.55
C LYS A 37 -19.92 -6.71 -34.81
N LEU A 38 -21.23 -6.50 -34.82
CA LEU A 38 -22.18 -7.46 -34.24
C LEU A 38 -22.17 -8.79 -34.99
N LEU A 39 -22.18 -8.75 -36.32
CA LEU A 39 -22.13 -9.95 -37.18
C LEU A 39 -20.88 -10.80 -36.87
N ASN A 40 -19.71 -10.17 -36.75
CA ASN A 40 -18.48 -10.87 -36.41
C ASN A 40 -18.54 -11.51 -35.00
N LYS A 41 -19.19 -10.85 -34.04
CA LYS A 41 -19.37 -11.39 -32.68
C LYS A 41 -20.28 -12.62 -32.67
N VAL A 42 -21.39 -12.59 -33.36
CA VAL A 42 -22.42 -13.64 -33.32
C VAL A 42 -22.20 -14.77 -34.33
N GLY A 43 -21.17 -14.69 -35.17
CA GLY A 43 -20.87 -15.76 -36.15
C GLY A 43 -21.56 -15.59 -37.50
N GLY A 44 -21.93 -14.35 -37.89
CA GLY A 44 -22.47 -13.98 -39.19
C GLY A 44 -23.97 -13.77 -39.24
N LEU A 45 -24.45 -13.36 -40.44
CA LEU A 45 -25.85 -12.98 -40.64
C LEU A 45 -26.85 -14.13 -40.36
N SER A 46 -26.55 -15.32 -40.80
CA SER A 46 -27.45 -16.48 -40.61
C SER A 46 -27.63 -16.77 -39.12
N GLN A 47 -26.55 -16.71 -38.31
CA GLN A 47 -26.60 -16.88 -36.87
C GLN A 47 -27.37 -15.75 -36.20
N LEU A 48 -27.16 -14.49 -36.62
CA LEU A 48 -27.93 -13.35 -36.11
C LEU A 48 -29.44 -13.53 -36.30
N LEU A 49 -29.88 -13.97 -37.50
CA LEU A 49 -31.29 -14.19 -37.79
C LEU A 49 -31.92 -15.31 -36.95
N ILE A 50 -31.20 -16.41 -36.76
CA ILE A 50 -31.62 -17.53 -35.90
C ILE A 50 -31.78 -17.06 -34.46
N GLN A 51 -30.74 -16.45 -33.91
CA GLN A 51 -30.69 -16.00 -32.51
C GLN A 51 -31.71 -14.88 -32.23
N ALA A 52 -31.97 -13.98 -33.21
CA ALA A 52 -32.99 -12.95 -33.05
C ALA A 52 -34.40 -13.54 -32.91
N LYS A 53 -34.71 -14.67 -33.57
CA LYS A 53 -35.99 -15.42 -33.39
C LYS A 53 -36.04 -16.13 -32.02
N GLU A 54 -34.88 -16.56 -31.53
CA GLU A 54 -34.79 -17.20 -30.19
C GLU A 54 -35.05 -16.20 -29.07
N LEU A 55 -34.72 -14.92 -29.24
CA LEU A 55 -35.07 -13.88 -28.26
C LEU A 55 -36.56 -13.83 -27.95
N GLU A 56 -37.44 -14.04 -28.95
CA GLU A 56 -38.88 -14.01 -28.77
C GLU A 56 -39.40 -15.14 -27.84
N ARG A 57 -38.62 -16.21 -27.66
CA ARG A 57 -38.94 -17.35 -26.82
C ARG A 57 -38.62 -17.14 -25.33
N ILE A 58 -37.89 -16.09 -25.03
CA ILE A 58 -37.54 -15.76 -23.63
C ILE A 58 -38.81 -15.30 -22.90
N ALA A 59 -39.15 -15.97 -21.82
CA ALA A 59 -40.35 -15.67 -21.05
C ALA A 59 -40.37 -14.21 -20.55
N GLY A 60 -41.43 -13.48 -20.82
CA GLY A 60 -41.63 -12.09 -20.41
C GLY A 60 -40.88 -11.05 -21.23
N ILE A 61 -40.22 -11.43 -22.33
CA ILE A 61 -39.42 -10.51 -23.18
C ILE A 61 -40.30 -9.62 -24.10
N SER A 62 -41.54 -10.06 -24.38
CA SER A 62 -42.46 -9.37 -25.26
C SER A 62 -42.62 -7.88 -24.89
N GLY A 63 -42.51 -6.99 -25.86
CA GLY A 63 -42.58 -5.53 -25.70
C GLY A 63 -41.33 -4.87 -25.11
N LYS A 64 -40.37 -5.65 -24.58
CA LYS A 64 -39.11 -5.15 -24.00
C LYS A 64 -37.95 -5.20 -24.99
N ILE A 65 -38.02 -6.08 -25.99
CA ILE A 65 -37.13 -6.13 -27.14
C ILE A 65 -37.94 -6.03 -28.41
N SER A 66 -37.47 -5.29 -29.38
CA SER A 66 -38.04 -5.25 -30.74
C SER A 66 -36.91 -5.30 -31.78
N VAL A 67 -37.19 -6.02 -32.87
CA VAL A 67 -36.27 -6.16 -34.00
C VAL A 67 -36.79 -5.28 -35.13
N GLU A 68 -36.00 -4.30 -35.59
CA GLU A 68 -36.29 -3.46 -36.73
C GLU A 68 -35.63 -4.05 -37.99
N TRP A 69 -36.40 -4.33 -39.01
CA TRP A 69 -35.98 -4.98 -40.23
C TRP A 69 -35.66 -3.93 -41.32
N THR A 70 -34.85 -4.32 -42.30
CA THR A 70 -34.67 -3.55 -43.52
C THR A 70 -35.96 -3.55 -44.39
N GLU A 71 -36.08 -2.65 -45.35
CA GLU A 71 -37.30 -2.45 -46.19
C GLU A 71 -37.84 -3.74 -46.83
N LEU A 72 -36.97 -4.68 -47.17
CA LEU A 72 -37.38 -5.97 -47.76
C LEU A 72 -37.48 -7.13 -46.72
N HIS A 73 -37.44 -6.85 -45.45
CA HIS A 73 -37.45 -7.84 -44.35
C HIS A 73 -36.42 -8.97 -44.49
N ARG A 74 -35.34 -8.73 -45.28
CA ARG A 74 -34.28 -9.72 -45.52
C ARG A 74 -33.18 -9.69 -44.43
N ASN A 75 -32.95 -8.53 -43.86
CA ASN A 75 -31.89 -8.33 -42.87
C ASN A 75 -32.43 -7.56 -41.66
N ILE A 76 -31.79 -7.74 -40.52
CA ILE A 76 -32.01 -6.92 -39.33
C ILE A 76 -31.27 -5.61 -39.48
N LYS A 77 -31.96 -4.49 -39.24
CA LYS A 77 -31.35 -3.13 -39.24
C LYS A 77 -30.79 -2.80 -37.89
N LYS A 78 -31.59 -3.02 -36.84
CA LYS A 78 -31.20 -2.83 -35.44
C LYS A 78 -32.11 -3.64 -34.50
N ILE A 79 -31.61 -3.85 -33.31
CA ILE A 79 -32.36 -4.43 -32.19
C ILE A 79 -32.52 -3.36 -31.13
N ILE A 80 -33.72 -3.12 -30.68
CA ILE A 80 -34.05 -2.13 -29.65
C ILE A 80 -34.31 -2.89 -28.35
N VAL A 81 -33.56 -2.57 -27.30
CA VAL A 81 -33.59 -3.25 -26.01
C VAL A 81 -33.98 -2.28 -24.93
N SER A 82 -35.01 -2.55 -24.15
CA SER A 82 -35.33 -1.74 -22.98
C SER A 82 -34.53 -2.18 -21.75
N PRO A 83 -34.26 -1.27 -20.79
CA PRO A 83 -33.60 -1.67 -19.54
C PRO A 83 -34.21 -2.83 -18.80
N GLU A 84 -35.56 -2.96 -18.88
CA GLU A 84 -36.31 -4.03 -18.25
C GLU A 84 -36.15 -5.42 -18.91
N ALA A 85 -35.54 -5.46 -20.11
CA ALA A 85 -35.17 -6.70 -20.78
C ALA A 85 -33.94 -7.37 -20.16
N ILE A 86 -33.02 -6.57 -19.66
CA ILE A 86 -31.69 -7.06 -19.21
C ILE A 86 -31.76 -8.13 -18.13
N PRO A 87 -32.56 -7.99 -17.06
CA PRO A 87 -32.70 -9.06 -16.05
C PRO A 87 -33.16 -10.39 -16.65
N LEU A 88 -34.08 -10.36 -17.64
CA LEU A 88 -34.57 -11.55 -18.31
C LEU A 88 -33.52 -12.22 -19.20
N LEU A 89 -32.73 -11.38 -19.91
CA LEU A 89 -31.61 -11.86 -20.70
C LEU A 89 -30.51 -12.49 -19.80
N CYS A 90 -30.19 -11.85 -18.68
CA CYS A 90 -29.24 -12.38 -17.71
C CYS A 90 -29.73 -13.70 -17.09
N GLN A 91 -31.03 -13.84 -16.80
CA GLN A 91 -31.62 -15.08 -16.32
C GLN A 91 -31.51 -16.21 -17.36
N ALA A 92 -31.76 -15.89 -18.65
CA ALA A 92 -31.65 -16.85 -19.74
C ALA A 92 -30.22 -17.39 -19.94
N GLU A 93 -29.21 -16.51 -19.84
CA GLU A 93 -27.80 -16.87 -19.94
C GLU A 93 -27.18 -17.36 -18.62
N LYS A 94 -27.95 -17.35 -17.51
CA LYS A 94 -27.47 -17.71 -16.16
C LYS A 94 -26.26 -16.87 -15.72
N VAL A 95 -26.28 -15.60 -16.03
CA VAL A 95 -25.27 -14.62 -15.61
C VAL A 95 -25.89 -13.59 -14.67
N GLU A 96 -25.07 -12.97 -13.85
CA GLU A 96 -25.52 -11.94 -12.91
C GLU A 96 -25.84 -10.64 -13.65
N ASP A 97 -26.98 -10.02 -13.31
CA ASP A 97 -27.34 -8.69 -13.81
C ASP A 97 -26.32 -7.65 -13.33
N PRO A 98 -25.73 -6.82 -14.23
CA PRO A 98 -24.79 -5.78 -13.87
C PRO A 98 -25.28 -4.81 -12.79
N ARG A 99 -26.60 -4.52 -12.74
CA ARG A 99 -27.21 -3.66 -11.71
C ARG A 99 -27.28 -4.37 -10.35
N GLU A 100 -27.64 -5.64 -10.32
CA GLU A 100 -27.67 -6.41 -9.06
C GLU A 100 -26.27 -6.66 -8.52
N ARG A 101 -25.30 -6.94 -9.41
CA ARG A 101 -23.89 -7.01 -9.03
C ARG A 101 -23.39 -5.70 -8.41
N GLN A 102 -23.76 -4.55 -9.00
CA GLN A 102 -23.40 -3.22 -8.46
C GLN A 102 -24.00 -3.01 -7.07
N LYS A 103 -25.27 -3.34 -6.86
CA LYS A 103 -25.92 -3.25 -5.55
C LYS A 103 -25.25 -4.15 -4.51
N SER A 104 -24.92 -5.39 -4.89
CA SER A 104 -24.20 -6.32 -4.02
C SER A 104 -22.82 -5.80 -3.63
N GLN A 105 -22.11 -5.17 -4.56
CA GLN A 105 -20.80 -4.54 -4.29
C GLN A 105 -20.93 -3.32 -3.37
N ILE A 106 -21.95 -2.49 -3.56
CA ILE A 106 -22.21 -1.35 -2.66
C ILE A 106 -22.45 -1.84 -1.24
N LEU A 107 -23.38 -2.78 -1.06
CA LEU A 107 -23.70 -3.36 0.25
C LEU A 107 -22.47 -4.01 0.91
N LEU A 108 -21.66 -4.72 0.13
CA LEU A 108 -20.41 -5.31 0.61
C LEU A 108 -19.46 -4.24 1.17
N VAL A 109 -19.25 -3.16 0.43
CA VAL A 109 -18.34 -2.07 0.85
C VAL A 109 -18.90 -1.29 2.03
N GLU A 110 -20.23 -1.06 2.08
CA GLU A 110 -20.87 -0.42 3.23
C GLU A 110 -20.67 -1.21 4.53
N ASN A 111 -20.80 -2.54 4.47
CA ASN A 111 -20.55 -3.41 5.63
C ASN A 111 -19.11 -3.31 6.12
N TRP A 112 -18.13 -3.40 5.23
CA TRP A 112 -16.71 -3.26 5.60
C TRP A 112 -16.36 -1.86 6.08
N LYS A 113 -16.97 -0.82 5.50
CA LYS A 113 -16.84 0.57 5.99
C LYS A 113 -17.38 0.72 7.40
N ALA A 114 -18.51 0.09 7.73
CA ALA A 114 -19.09 0.12 9.08
C ALA A 114 -18.15 -0.50 10.14
N GLU A 115 -17.42 -1.56 9.78
CA GLU A 115 -16.39 -2.16 10.66
C GLU A 115 -15.16 -1.26 10.84
N ALA A 116 -14.85 -0.43 9.84
CA ALA A 116 -13.65 0.46 9.83
C ALA A 116 -13.89 1.82 10.47
N LYS A 117 -15.04 2.09 11.09
CA LYS A 117 -15.51 3.42 11.53
C LYS A 117 -14.56 4.22 12.45
N GLU A 118 -13.65 3.57 13.14
CA GLU A 118 -12.67 4.22 14.02
C GLU A 118 -11.33 4.57 13.34
N ILE A 119 -11.18 4.26 12.04
CA ILE A 119 -9.93 4.43 11.30
C ILE A 119 -10.14 5.40 10.13
N PRO A 120 -9.83 6.71 10.30
CA PRO A 120 -10.19 7.75 9.33
C PRO A 120 -9.66 7.51 7.91
N TRP A 121 -8.41 7.06 7.76
CA TRP A 121 -7.83 6.81 6.44
C TRP A 121 -8.50 5.65 5.70
N LEU A 122 -8.90 4.61 6.45
CA LEU A 122 -9.59 3.45 5.89
C LEU A 122 -11.03 3.80 5.49
N LEU A 123 -11.69 4.68 6.28
CA LEU A 123 -12.98 5.27 5.89
C LEU A 123 -12.88 6.05 4.58
N SER A 124 -11.82 6.82 4.37
CA SER A 124 -11.58 7.56 3.13
C SER A 124 -11.45 6.61 1.94
N TYR A 125 -10.72 5.50 2.09
CA TYR A 125 -10.61 4.45 1.07
C TYR A 125 -11.97 3.85 0.69
N TYR A 126 -12.79 3.44 1.68
CA TYR A 126 -14.11 2.89 1.41
C TYR A 126 -15.08 3.93 0.83
N THR A 127 -14.99 5.18 1.28
CA THR A 127 -15.80 6.28 0.73
C THR A 127 -15.48 6.50 -0.75
N TYR A 128 -14.21 6.53 -1.13
CA TYR A 128 -13.79 6.61 -2.52
C TYR A 128 -14.38 5.49 -3.40
N ILE A 129 -14.39 4.25 -2.90
CA ILE A 129 -14.97 3.12 -3.63
C ILE A 129 -16.49 3.30 -3.77
N LEU A 130 -17.19 3.64 -2.68
CA LEU A 130 -18.66 3.82 -2.68
C LEU A 130 -19.10 4.93 -3.62
N GLU A 131 -18.43 6.08 -3.63
CA GLU A 131 -18.76 7.20 -4.52
C GLU A 131 -18.72 6.77 -6.00
N ARG A 132 -17.75 5.97 -6.38
CA ARG A 132 -17.63 5.45 -7.76
C ARG A 132 -18.69 4.40 -8.06
N LEU A 133 -18.92 3.46 -7.14
CA LEU A 133 -19.97 2.45 -7.30
C LEU A 133 -21.36 3.09 -7.41
N LEU A 134 -21.67 4.10 -6.60
CA LEU A 134 -22.96 4.81 -6.66
C LEU A 134 -23.18 5.54 -7.99
N LYS A 135 -22.11 5.99 -8.66
CA LYS A 135 -22.16 6.54 -10.02
C LYS A 135 -22.29 5.47 -11.11
N GLY A 136 -22.29 4.20 -10.73
CA GLY A 136 -22.31 3.09 -11.67
C GLY A 136 -20.96 2.75 -12.30
N GLU A 137 -19.88 3.36 -11.88
CA GLU A 137 -18.55 3.11 -12.43
C GLU A 137 -18.04 1.69 -12.08
N GLN A 138 -17.27 1.11 -12.98
CA GLN A 138 -16.53 -0.12 -12.69
C GLN A 138 -15.24 0.20 -11.93
N VAL A 139 -15.12 -0.27 -10.71
CA VAL A 139 -13.90 -0.12 -9.90
C VAL A 139 -13.01 -1.35 -10.10
N LYS A 140 -12.09 -1.29 -11.07
CA LYS A 140 -11.29 -2.47 -11.49
C LYS A 140 -10.16 -2.82 -10.52
N ASN A 141 -9.58 -1.83 -9.84
CA ASN A 141 -8.35 -1.97 -9.04
C ASN A 141 -8.62 -2.20 -7.55
N VAL A 142 -9.78 -2.77 -7.21
CA VAL A 142 -10.16 -3.11 -5.84
C VAL A 142 -10.38 -4.61 -5.74
N PRO A 143 -9.37 -5.39 -5.29
CA PRO A 143 -9.46 -6.85 -5.20
C PRO A 143 -10.66 -7.31 -4.39
N GLY A 144 -11.00 -6.62 -3.30
CA GLY A 144 -12.09 -6.95 -2.40
C GLY A 144 -13.49 -7.01 -3.02
N LEU A 145 -13.71 -6.38 -4.18
CA LEU A 145 -14.98 -6.50 -4.91
C LEU A 145 -15.14 -7.86 -5.62
N ARG A 146 -14.05 -8.61 -5.77
CA ARG A 146 -14.03 -9.98 -6.33
C ARG A 146 -13.74 -11.04 -5.28
N ASP A 147 -12.87 -10.70 -4.34
CA ASP A 147 -12.47 -11.54 -3.23
C ASP A 147 -12.60 -10.76 -1.91
N PRO A 148 -13.74 -10.83 -1.24
CA PRO A 148 -14.01 -10.08 -0.01
C PRO A 148 -13.03 -10.39 1.14
N GLN A 149 -12.30 -11.48 1.10
CA GLN A 149 -11.27 -11.80 2.09
C GLN A 149 -10.16 -10.74 2.11
N PHE A 150 -9.93 -10.04 0.99
CA PHE A 150 -9.03 -8.88 0.94
C PHE A 150 -9.43 -7.78 1.93
N PHE A 151 -10.72 -7.46 2.03
CA PHE A 151 -11.19 -6.43 2.97
C PHE A 151 -11.00 -6.86 4.42
N LEU A 152 -11.17 -8.15 4.72
CA LEU A 152 -10.86 -8.66 6.05
C LEU A 152 -9.38 -8.44 6.40
N PHE A 153 -8.47 -8.82 5.51
CA PHE A 153 -7.03 -8.59 5.71
C PHE A 153 -6.69 -7.11 5.86
N LEU A 154 -7.30 -6.24 5.05
CA LEU A 154 -7.08 -4.80 5.10
C LEU A 154 -7.57 -4.19 6.44
N ASN A 155 -8.80 -4.53 6.87
CA ASN A 155 -9.35 -4.05 8.14
C ASN A 155 -8.54 -4.55 9.34
N LYS A 156 -8.12 -5.83 9.32
CA LYS A 156 -7.24 -6.38 10.36
C LYS A 156 -5.89 -5.69 10.39
N ALA A 157 -5.24 -5.47 9.23
CA ALA A 157 -3.97 -4.75 9.15
C ALA A 157 -4.08 -3.32 9.69
N ALA A 158 -5.20 -2.64 9.44
CA ALA A 158 -5.45 -1.29 9.93
C ALA A 158 -5.76 -1.21 11.43
N SER A 159 -6.21 -2.30 12.06
CA SER A 159 -6.67 -2.34 13.45
C SER A 159 -5.70 -2.99 14.44
N ILE A 160 -4.50 -3.38 14.01
CA ILE A 160 -3.50 -3.98 14.88
C ILE A 160 -3.08 -2.98 15.97
N ARG A 161 -3.18 -3.40 17.22
CA ARG A 161 -2.72 -2.61 18.39
C ARG A 161 -1.41 -3.16 18.99
N THR A 162 -1.24 -4.47 18.93
CA THR A 162 -0.03 -5.16 19.39
C THR A 162 0.66 -5.79 18.20
N PRO A 163 1.97 -5.57 18.01
CA PRO A 163 2.70 -6.13 16.88
C PRO A 163 2.57 -7.65 16.79
N ILE A 164 2.43 -8.16 15.59
CA ILE A 164 2.20 -9.57 15.29
C ILE A 164 3.06 -10.01 14.08
N TYR A 165 3.65 -11.19 14.15
CA TYR A 165 4.40 -11.73 13.02
C TYR A 165 3.48 -12.03 11.81
N ARG A 166 3.92 -11.67 10.61
CA ARG A 166 3.17 -11.78 9.34
C ARG A 166 2.50 -13.14 9.15
N ARG A 167 3.19 -14.23 9.47
CA ARG A 167 2.64 -15.59 9.35
C ARG A 167 1.53 -15.86 10.36
N VAL A 168 1.65 -15.34 11.58
CA VAL A 168 0.63 -15.45 12.64
C VAL A 168 -0.56 -14.59 12.26
N PHE A 169 -0.34 -13.33 11.84
CA PHE A 169 -1.37 -12.44 11.31
C PHE A 169 -2.18 -13.12 10.20
N SER A 170 -1.47 -13.72 9.22
CA SER A 170 -2.12 -14.44 8.12
C SER A 170 -3.01 -15.58 8.62
N ALA A 171 -2.49 -16.42 9.51
CA ALA A 171 -3.22 -17.58 10.05
C ALA A 171 -4.46 -17.17 10.87
N GLN A 172 -4.32 -16.18 11.76
CA GLN A 172 -5.42 -15.69 12.58
C GLN A 172 -6.52 -15.06 11.74
N THR A 173 -6.15 -14.21 10.76
CA THR A 173 -7.11 -13.60 9.85
C THR A 173 -7.84 -14.65 9.00
N CYS A 174 -7.14 -15.68 8.54
CA CYS A 174 -7.77 -16.79 7.82
C CYS A 174 -8.75 -17.58 8.69
N ALA A 175 -8.47 -17.75 9.98
CA ALA A 175 -9.35 -18.45 10.91
C ALA A 175 -10.69 -17.73 11.15
N GLU A 176 -10.73 -16.41 11.01
CA GLU A 176 -11.94 -15.61 11.12
C GLU A 176 -12.79 -15.62 9.83
N TRP A 177 -12.19 -16.01 8.70
CA TRP A 177 -12.89 -16.02 7.41
C TRP A 177 -13.89 -17.17 7.31
N LYS A 178 -15.17 -16.85 7.09
CA LYS A 178 -16.26 -17.84 6.97
C LYS A 178 -16.58 -18.23 5.51
N GLY A 179 -15.96 -17.56 4.54
CA GLY A 179 -16.16 -17.83 3.13
C GLY A 179 -15.33 -19.01 2.60
N ARG A 180 -15.52 -19.32 1.32
CA ARG A 180 -14.68 -20.33 0.65
C ARG A 180 -13.23 -19.83 0.54
N THR A 181 -12.30 -20.74 0.69
CA THR A 181 -10.86 -20.47 0.54
C THR A 181 -10.24 -21.46 -0.44
N ASP A 182 -9.26 -21.00 -1.19
CA ASP A 182 -8.41 -21.88 -1.96
C ASP A 182 -7.55 -22.72 -1.00
N ALA A 183 -7.73 -24.03 -1.01
CA ALA A 183 -7.01 -24.96 -0.15
C ALA A 183 -5.54 -25.18 -0.58
N THR A 184 -5.14 -24.69 -1.74
CA THR A 184 -3.75 -24.87 -2.25
C THR A 184 -2.76 -23.96 -1.52
N ILE A 185 -3.23 -22.86 -0.91
CA ILE A 185 -2.39 -21.92 -0.18
C ILE A 185 -2.62 -22.07 1.32
N THR A 186 -1.54 -22.34 2.06
CA THR A 186 -1.60 -22.49 3.52
C THR A 186 -2.05 -21.17 4.19
N PRO A 187 -2.84 -21.23 5.28
CA PRO A 187 -3.31 -20.04 5.98
C PRO A 187 -2.17 -19.09 6.40
N THR A 188 -1.01 -19.64 6.81
CA THR A 188 0.16 -18.85 7.24
C THR A 188 0.83 -18.03 6.13
N LYS A 189 0.66 -18.43 4.87
CA LYS A 189 1.26 -17.77 3.70
C LYS A 189 0.25 -16.99 2.85
N ARG A 190 -1.04 -17.09 3.14
CA ARG A 190 -2.11 -16.52 2.31
C ARG A 190 -1.99 -15.00 2.18
N PHE A 191 -1.74 -14.30 3.28
CA PHE A 191 -1.50 -12.86 3.24
C PHE A 191 -0.35 -12.50 2.31
N GLU A 192 0.81 -13.13 2.50
CA GLU A 192 2.02 -12.85 1.72
C GLU A 192 1.80 -13.07 0.21
N ILE A 193 1.14 -14.18 -0.15
CA ILE A 193 0.99 -14.58 -1.56
C ILE A 193 -0.12 -13.79 -2.28
N LEU A 194 -1.27 -13.54 -1.61
CA LEU A 194 -2.45 -13.01 -2.28
C LEU A 194 -2.74 -11.55 -1.94
N TYR A 195 -2.48 -11.12 -0.70
CA TYR A 195 -3.02 -9.86 -0.20
C TYR A 195 -1.97 -8.83 0.18
N GLN A 196 -0.71 -9.20 0.38
CA GLN A 196 0.33 -8.26 0.79
C GLN A 196 0.48 -7.11 -0.21
N THR A 197 0.70 -7.40 -1.49
CA THR A 197 0.87 -6.36 -2.51
C THR A 197 -0.33 -5.42 -2.63
N PRO A 198 -1.59 -5.90 -2.74
CA PRO A 198 -2.73 -5.00 -2.80
C PRO A 198 -3.00 -4.26 -1.48
N VAL A 199 -2.73 -4.85 -0.32
CA VAL A 199 -2.81 -4.15 0.98
C VAL A 199 -1.77 -3.03 1.03
N LEU A 200 -0.52 -3.30 0.68
CA LEU A 200 0.54 -2.28 0.60
C LEU A 200 0.16 -1.13 -0.34
N SER A 201 -0.48 -1.42 -1.47
CA SER A 201 -0.95 -0.38 -2.38
C SER A 201 -1.94 0.59 -1.71
N VAL A 202 -2.86 0.06 -0.90
CA VAL A 202 -3.81 0.88 -0.13
C VAL A 202 -3.08 1.65 0.99
N LEU A 203 -2.17 0.99 1.71
CA LEU A 203 -1.40 1.63 2.77
C LEU A 203 -0.55 2.78 2.24
N LYS A 204 0.13 2.61 1.11
CA LYS A 204 0.93 3.66 0.44
C LYS A 204 0.10 4.87 0.02
N GLN A 205 -1.17 4.67 -0.29
CA GLN A 205 -2.04 5.75 -0.78
C GLN A 205 -2.81 6.46 0.34
N TYR A 206 -3.22 5.75 1.38
CA TYR A 206 -4.17 6.27 2.37
C TYR A 206 -3.62 6.33 3.80
N SER A 207 -2.63 5.51 4.15
CA SER A 207 -2.14 5.45 5.53
C SER A 207 -1.32 6.68 5.92
N PRO A 208 -1.56 7.27 7.10
CA PRO A 208 -0.73 8.35 7.65
C PRO A 208 0.64 7.87 8.17
N PHE A 209 0.87 6.55 8.21
CA PHE A 209 2.12 5.94 8.67
C PHE A 209 3.09 5.67 7.53
N TYR A 210 2.65 5.81 6.29
CA TYR A 210 3.51 5.69 5.13
C TYR A 210 4.34 6.96 4.96
N GLU A 211 5.65 6.79 4.78
CA GLU A 211 6.55 7.83 4.29
C GLU A 211 7.19 7.32 2.99
N GLU A 212 7.34 8.20 2.02
CA GLU A 212 7.96 7.82 0.74
C GLU A 212 9.42 7.40 0.95
N GLY A 213 9.83 6.31 0.33
CA GLY A 213 11.13 5.68 0.53
C GLY A 213 11.09 4.45 1.44
N MET A 214 10.03 4.25 2.22
CA MET A 214 9.87 3.05 3.03
C MET A 214 9.84 1.78 2.18
N ALA A 215 10.59 0.76 2.60
CA ALA A 215 10.47 -0.60 2.08
C ALA A 215 9.13 -1.24 2.49
N ASP A 216 8.72 -2.26 1.76
CA ASP A 216 7.43 -2.93 2.01
C ASP A 216 7.33 -3.50 3.45
N GLU A 217 8.44 -4.02 3.97
CA GLU A 217 8.55 -4.53 5.34
C GLU A 217 8.42 -3.42 6.39
N GLU A 218 8.97 -2.24 6.12
CA GLU A 218 8.87 -1.08 7.01
C GLU A 218 7.43 -0.54 7.06
N ILE A 219 6.74 -0.54 5.90
CA ILE A 219 5.33 -0.16 5.83
C ILE A 219 4.47 -1.12 6.64
N LEU A 220 4.69 -2.44 6.49
CA LEU A 220 3.98 -3.45 7.27
C LEU A 220 4.28 -3.32 8.75
N ALA A 221 5.55 -3.10 9.13
CA ALA A 221 5.97 -2.90 10.52
C ALA A 221 5.35 -1.64 11.13
N ALA A 222 5.20 -0.56 10.35
CA ALA A 222 4.50 0.65 10.77
C ALA A 222 3.01 0.40 11.12
N HIS A 223 2.43 -0.66 10.56
CA HIS A 223 1.09 -1.17 10.87
C HIS A 223 1.10 -2.35 11.86
N GLY A 224 2.23 -2.68 12.49
CA GLY A 224 2.35 -3.75 13.45
C GLY A 224 2.44 -5.16 12.85
N ILE A 225 2.61 -5.32 11.52
CA ILE A 225 2.83 -6.62 10.87
C ILE A 225 4.33 -6.84 10.69
N LEU A 226 4.92 -7.72 11.49
CA LEU A 226 6.36 -7.93 11.53
C LEU A 226 6.80 -9.07 10.61
N THR A 227 7.78 -8.81 9.77
CA THR A 227 8.50 -9.85 9.01
C THR A 227 9.62 -10.46 9.84
N TYR A 228 10.35 -9.61 10.56
CA TYR A 228 11.45 -9.96 11.46
C TYR A 228 11.21 -9.37 12.85
N ALA A 229 11.95 -9.87 13.84
CA ALA A 229 11.93 -9.29 15.16
C ALA A 229 12.48 -7.86 15.11
N GLN A 230 11.75 -6.91 15.68
CA GLN A 230 12.24 -5.55 15.86
C GLN A 230 13.25 -5.53 16.99
N THR A 231 14.39 -4.91 16.76
CA THR A 231 15.45 -4.78 17.76
C THR A 231 15.94 -3.34 17.74
N LEU A 232 16.33 -2.82 18.90
CA LEU A 232 17.04 -1.55 18.99
C LEU A 232 18.48 -1.85 19.42
N GLU A 233 19.43 -1.49 18.57
CA GLU A 233 20.85 -1.62 18.88
C GLU A 233 21.45 -0.24 19.12
N PHE A 234 22.17 -0.11 20.23
CA PHE A 234 22.80 1.14 20.63
C PHE A 234 24.10 0.91 21.40
N LYS A 235 24.95 1.94 21.43
CA LYS A 235 26.22 1.98 22.15
C LYS A 235 26.32 3.30 22.91
N GLY A 236 26.45 3.22 24.24
CA GLY A 236 26.49 4.39 25.13
C GLY A 236 25.98 4.08 26.54
N ALA A 237 26.12 5.03 27.44
CA ALA A 237 25.69 4.92 28.83
C ALA A 237 24.18 5.28 28.96
N LEU A 238 23.32 4.28 28.92
CA LEU A 238 21.89 4.41 29.07
C LEU A 238 21.41 3.69 30.34
N GLU A 239 20.70 4.40 31.20
CA GLU A 239 19.98 3.79 32.31
C GLU A 239 18.51 3.55 31.96
N TYR A 240 18.02 2.34 32.17
CA TYR A 240 16.66 1.94 31.87
C TYR A 240 16.10 0.95 32.88
N GLN A 241 14.77 0.80 32.90
CA GLN A 241 14.05 -0.20 33.70
C GLN A 241 13.18 -1.07 32.80
N ILE A 242 12.95 -2.32 33.19
CA ILE A 242 12.00 -3.22 32.59
C ILE A 242 10.92 -3.51 33.62
N GLU A 243 9.64 -3.23 33.27
CA GLU A 243 8.47 -3.49 34.13
C GLU A 243 8.57 -2.91 35.54
N GLY A 244 9.23 -1.78 35.72
CA GLY A 244 9.42 -1.15 37.02
C GLY A 244 10.41 -1.89 37.95
N GLY A 245 11.21 -2.81 37.41
CA GLY A 245 12.27 -3.51 38.15
C GLY A 245 13.46 -2.61 38.48
N SER A 246 14.60 -3.21 38.81
CA SER A 246 15.83 -2.46 39.10
C SER A 246 16.32 -1.69 37.89
N VAL A 247 16.99 -0.55 38.14
CA VAL A 247 17.65 0.22 37.08
C VAL A 247 18.83 -0.58 36.55
N LEU A 248 18.89 -0.72 35.24
CA LEU A 248 19.97 -1.36 34.49
C LEU A 248 20.78 -0.25 33.81
N ASP A 249 22.12 -0.40 33.77
CA ASP A 249 23.03 0.56 33.14
C ASP A 249 23.89 -0.15 32.09
N THR A 250 24.01 0.49 30.92
CA THR A 250 24.82 -0.03 29.80
C THR A 250 26.23 0.57 29.71
N ASP A 251 26.67 1.35 30.67
CA ASP A 251 27.99 2.00 30.68
C ASP A 251 29.17 1.01 30.52
N ALA A 252 29.02 -0.20 31.04
CA ALA A 252 30.00 -1.28 30.92
C ALA A 252 29.99 -1.96 29.52
N MET A 253 28.91 -1.78 28.72
CA MET A 253 28.69 -2.44 27.43
C MET A 253 29.39 -1.66 26.28
N LYS A 254 30.71 -1.63 26.30
CA LYS A 254 31.54 -0.81 25.38
C LYS A 254 31.33 -1.11 23.90
N TYR A 255 30.90 -2.33 23.57
CA TYR A 255 30.66 -2.77 22.17
C TYR A 255 29.21 -2.63 21.74
N GLY A 256 28.32 -2.16 22.63
CA GLY A 256 26.91 -1.97 22.37
C GLY A 256 25.99 -2.97 23.05
N THR A 257 24.70 -2.69 22.97
CA THR A 257 23.62 -3.46 23.55
C THR A 257 22.50 -3.61 22.52
N ILE A 258 21.87 -4.77 22.49
CA ILE A 258 20.71 -5.03 21.63
C ILE A 258 19.50 -5.31 22.51
N PHE A 259 18.47 -4.48 22.42
CA PHE A 259 17.15 -4.83 22.92
C PHE A 259 16.44 -5.68 21.87
N ASN A 260 16.04 -6.88 22.27
CA ASN A 260 15.11 -7.66 21.48
C ASN A 260 13.71 -7.02 21.52
N SER A 261 12.78 -7.49 20.69
CA SER A 261 11.44 -6.91 20.58
C SER A 261 10.67 -6.84 21.89
N GLN A 262 10.79 -7.85 22.77
CA GLN A 262 10.12 -7.88 24.05
C GLN A 262 10.74 -6.88 25.04
N THR A 263 12.07 -6.83 25.11
CA THR A 263 12.78 -5.84 25.93
C THR A 263 12.46 -4.42 25.46
N LEU A 264 12.46 -4.17 24.14
CA LEU A 264 12.17 -2.87 23.56
C LEU A 264 10.73 -2.39 23.87
N GLU A 265 9.78 -3.31 23.89
CA GLU A 265 8.38 -3.00 24.22
C GLU A 265 8.21 -2.59 25.70
N MET A 266 8.94 -3.26 26.61
CA MET A 266 8.78 -3.14 28.06
C MET A 266 9.80 -2.20 28.71
N ALA A 267 10.91 -1.89 28.03
CA ALA A 267 11.95 -1.02 28.56
C ALA A 267 11.49 0.45 28.58
N VAL A 268 11.80 1.12 29.67
CA VAL A 268 11.58 2.55 29.85
C VAL A 268 12.93 3.19 30.18
N PRO A 269 13.41 4.18 29.42
CA PRO A 269 14.62 4.91 29.77
C PRO A 269 14.38 5.71 31.07
N VAL A 270 15.39 5.78 31.92
CA VAL A 270 15.28 6.41 33.26
C VAL A 270 16.14 7.65 33.34
N ASN A 271 17.33 7.62 32.76
CA ASN A 271 18.31 8.68 32.94
C ASN A 271 19.31 8.77 31.78
N LEU A 272 19.63 10.00 31.38
CA LEU A 272 20.61 10.36 30.37
C LEU A 272 21.65 11.38 30.88
N LYS A 273 21.91 11.45 32.18
CA LYS A 273 22.77 12.51 32.76
C LYS A 273 24.17 12.59 32.18
N LYS A 274 24.70 11.48 31.66
CA LYS A 274 26.04 11.43 31.05
C LYS A 274 26.02 11.75 29.54
N ILE A 275 24.87 11.68 28.90
CA ILE A 275 24.73 11.80 27.46
C ILE A 275 24.48 13.26 27.06
N HIS A 276 25.40 13.82 26.28
CA HIS A 276 25.31 15.15 25.68
C HIS A 276 25.10 15.12 24.17
N ARG A 277 25.19 13.92 23.57
CA ARG A 277 25.02 13.71 22.13
C ARG A 277 24.26 12.42 21.87
N ILE A 278 23.28 12.49 20.99
CA ILE A 278 22.58 11.32 20.46
C ILE A 278 22.82 11.30 18.96
N MET A 279 23.31 10.17 18.43
CA MET A 279 23.65 10.02 17.03
C MET A 279 23.04 8.76 16.44
N THR A 280 22.15 8.91 15.48
CA THR A 280 21.64 7.81 14.68
C THR A 280 22.54 7.55 13.48
N ILE A 281 22.81 6.28 13.18
CA ILE A 281 23.69 5.83 12.10
C ILE A 281 22.94 4.77 11.30
N GLU A 282 22.81 4.99 9.99
CA GLU A 282 21.99 4.13 9.12
C GLU A 282 22.70 2.81 8.83
N ASN A 283 24.00 2.86 8.53
CA ASN A 283 24.75 1.69 8.11
C ASN A 283 25.41 0.97 9.29
N LYS A 284 25.30 -0.37 9.28
CA LYS A 284 25.83 -1.23 10.35
C LYS A 284 27.33 -1.14 10.51
N ALA A 285 28.10 -1.15 9.40
CA ALA A 285 29.55 -1.10 9.46
C ALA A 285 30.06 0.22 10.04
N ASN A 286 29.40 1.34 9.68
CA ASN A 286 29.71 2.65 10.22
C ASN A 286 29.41 2.74 11.72
N TYR A 287 28.25 2.19 12.15
CA TYR A 287 27.90 2.11 13.57
C TYR A 287 28.92 1.28 14.38
N GLU A 288 29.32 0.12 13.88
CA GLU A 288 30.30 -0.73 14.56
C GLU A 288 31.69 -0.07 14.71
N LYS A 289 32.07 0.76 13.73
CA LYS A 289 33.34 1.50 13.74
C LYS A 289 33.38 2.67 14.72
N MET A 290 32.22 3.10 15.26
CA MET A 290 32.23 4.16 16.27
C MET A 290 32.84 3.65 17.56
N ASP A 291 33.86 4.33 18.06
CA ASP A 291 34.43 4.07 19.37
C ASP A 291 33.44 4.47 20.47
N PHE A 292 33.48 3.74 21.57
CA PHE A 292 32.65 4.07 22.74
C PHE A 292 33.04 5.46 23.28
N ASP A 293 32.07 6.36 23.33
CA ASP A 293 32.16 7.67 23.96
C ASP A 293 31.14 7.75 25.10
N PRO A 294 31.56 7.95 26.37
CA PRO A 294 30.66 8.00 27.52
C PRO A 294 29.68 9.17 27.46
N LYS A 295 29.86 10.15 26.58
CA LYS A 295 28.98 11.30 26.39
C LYS A 295 28.08 11.18 25.16
N THR A 296 28.21 10.11 24.39
CA THR A 296 27.46 9.91 23.15
C THR A 296 26.68 8.60 23.21
N LEU A 297 25.38 8.67 22.86
CA LEU A 297 24.57 7.51 22.57
C LEU A 297 24.47 7.32 21.06
N TYR A 298 25.15 6.31 20.54
CA TYR A 298 25.04 5.89 19.15
C TYR A 298 23.90 4.90 18.99
N ILE A 299 23.06 5.09 17.98
CA ILE A 299 21.90 4.25 17.70
C ILE A 299 22.01 3.78 16.25
N TYR A 300 21.97 2.47 16.04
CA TYR A 300 21.85 1.88 14.73
C TYR A 300 20.39 1.94 14.28
N CYS A 301 20.09 2.68 13.20
CA CYS A 301 18.71 2.92 12.78
C CYS A 301 18.28 2.15 11.52
N HIS A 302 19.14 1.43 10.86
CA HIS A 302 18.87 0.50 9.73
C HIS A 302 17.84 0.96 8.68
N GLY A 303 17.43 2.22 8.65
CA GLY A 303 16.39 2.80 7.79
C GLY A 303 15.32 3.55 8.59
N PHE A 304 14.05 3.39 8.22
CA PHE A 304 12.93 4.01 8.92
C PHE A 304 12.62 3.28 10.22
N LEU A 305 12.74 3.99 11.33
CA LEU A 305 12.50 3.43 12.66
C LEU A 305 11.05 2.95 12.82
N SER A 306 10.89 1.75 13.36
CA SER A 306 9.61 1.14 13.69
C SER A 306 8.85 1.90 14.79
N PRO A 307 7.54 1.66 14.96
CA PRO A 307 6.78 2.27 16.05
C PRO A 307 7.33 2.00 17.45
N ALA A 308 7.86 0.78 17.72
CA ALA A 308 8.43 0.41 19.01
C ALA A 308 9.72 1.18 19.30
N GLU A 309 10.63 1.26 18.30
CA GLU A 309 11.86 2.05 18.40
C GLU A 309 11.54 3.54 18.63
N ARG A 310 10.62 4.10 17.85
CA ARG A 310 10.21 5.51 18.03
C ARG A 310 9.61 5.78 19.39
N LYS A 311 8.77 4.86 19.91
CA LYS A 311 8.17 4.98 21.26
C LYS A 311 9.28 5.07 22.33
N PHE A 312 10.25 4.15 22.28
CA PHE A 312 11.36 4.14 23.22
C PHE A 312 12.23 5.40 23.08
N LEU A 313 12.62 5.76 21.86
CA LEU A 313 13.45 6.93 21.60
C LEU A 313 12.75 8.25 21.92
N SER A 314 11.42 8.35 21.71
CA SER A 314 10.65 9.52 22.13
C SER A 314 10.64 9.70 23.66
N ALA A 315 10.52 8.59 24.41
CA ALA A 315 10.64 8.63 25.88
C ALA A 315 12.05 9.05 26.31
N LEU A 316 13.07 8.61 25.57
CA LEU A 316 14.46 8.97 25.79
C LEU A 316 14.72 10.47 25.55
N VAL A 317 14.17 11.05 24.48
CA VAL A 317 14.26 12.48 24.16
C VAL A 317 13.69 13.35 25.30
N LEU A 318 12.58 12.91 25.91
CA LEU A 318 11.98 13.65 27.04
C LEU A 318 12.88 13.71 28.29
N LEU A 319 13.87 12.82 28.42
CA LEU A 319 14.84 12.79 29.52
C LEU A 319 16.15 13.50 29.15
N ALA A 320 16.36 13.84 27.88
CA ALA A 320 17.56 14.51 27.42
C ALA A 320 17.68 15.93 28.00
N ALA A 321 18.90 16.33 28.31
CA ALA A 321 19.15 17.70 28.73
C ALA A 321 18.89 18.70 27.59
N PRO A 322 18.47 19.95 27.89
CA PRO A 322 18.16 20.94 26.85
C PRO A 322 19.33 21.24 25.86
N ASP A 323 20.54 21.00 26.29
CA ASP A 323 21.78 21.17 25.52
C ASP A 323 22.24 19.89 24.80
N THR A 324 21.44 18.83 24.83
CA THR A 324 21.76 17.59 24.10
C THR A 324 21.71 17.82 22.60
N ALA A 325 22.82 17.50 21.92
CA ALA A 325 22.91 17.62 20.46
C ALA A 325 22.49 16.33 19.77
N TYR A 326 21.73 16.46 18.68
CA TYR A 326 21.21 15.33 17.89
C TYR A 326 21.87 15.31 16.52
N PHE A 327 22.35 14.14 16.10
CA PHE A 327 22.99 13.95 14.80
C PHE A 327 22.41 12.73 14.08
N HIS A 328 22.46 12.78 12.75
CA HIS A 328 22.20 11.62 11.90
C HIS A 328 23.30 11.48 10.86
N TRP A 329 23.75 10.24 10.67
CA TRP A 329 24.65 9.85 9.60
C TRP A 329 24.01 8.76 8.77
N GLY A 330 23.70 9.05 7.52
CA GLY A 330 23.11 8.13 6.54
C GLY A 330 23.83 8.20 5.21
N ASP A 331 23.30 7.49 4.23
CA ASP A 331 23.74 7.52 2.85
C ASP A 331 23.51 8.91 2.23
N MET A 332 24.40 9.32 1.34
CA MET A 332 24.21 10.54 0.56
C MET A 332 23.49 10.19 -0.75
N ASP A 333 22.23 9.78 -0.60
CA ASP A 333 21.30 9.42 -1.67
C ASP A 333 19.87 9.88 -1.36
N TYR A 334 18.92 9.52 -2.23
CA TYR A 334 17.51 9.82 -2.00
C TYR A 334 16.96 9.18 -0.72
N GLY A 335 17.36 7.93 -0.42
CA GLY A 335 16.93 7.18 0.75
C GLY A 335 17.40 7.81 2.05
N GLY A 336 18.70 8.05 2.18
CA GLY A 336 19.30 8.66 3.37
C GLY A 336 18.78 10.08 3.65
N ILE A 337 18.52 10.90 2.60
CA ILE A 337 17.87 12.20 2.78
C ILE A 337 16.44 12.02 3.32
N ARG A 338 15.68 11.05 2.85
CA ARG A 338 14.32 10.76 3.33
C ARG A 338 14.31 10.30 4.79
N ILE A 339 15.28 9.47 5.17
CA ILE A 339 15.44 9.00 6.56
C ILE A 339 15.78 10.18 7.48
N PHE A 340 16.70 11.04 7.06
CA PHE A 340 17.02 12.25 7.81
C PHE A 340 15.77 13.14 8.06
N LEU A 341 15.03 13.44 7.00
CA LEU A 341 13.79 14.23 7.11
C LEU A 341 12.73 13.57 7.98
N PHE A 342 12.62 12.25 7.93
CA PHE A 342 11.74 11.49 8.80
C PHE A 342 12.15 11.62 10.28
N LEU A 343 13.42 11.46 10.61
CA LEU A 343 13.94 11.63 11.96
C LEU A 343 13.70 13.05 12.48
N GLN A 344 13.95 14.07 11.64
CA GLN A 344 13.69 15.46 11.98
C GLN A 344 12.21 15.72 12.29
N LYS A 345 11.32 15.23 11.44
CA LYS A 345 9.86 15.44 11.58
C LYS A 345 9.26 14.67 12.74
N ARG A 346 9.74 13.46 13.01
CA ARG A 346 9.06 12.50 13.89
C ARG A 346 9.71 12.31 15.25
N LEU A 347 10.99 12.66 15.42
CA LEU A 347 11.73 12.28 16.61
C LEU A 347 12.67 13.38 17.14
N PHE A 348 13.53 13.94 16.32
CA PHE A 348 14.58 14.90 16.68
C PHE A 348 14.45 16.19 15.86
N PRO A 349 13.59 17.16 16.23
CA PRO A 349 13.39 18.38 15.40
C PRO A 349 14.67 19.15 15.10
N ASP A 350 15.64 19.12 16.01
CA ASP A 350 16.91 19.85 15.90
C ASP A 350 18.07 18.97 15.39
N VAL A 351 17.78 17.79 14.79
CA VAL A 351 18.81 16.89 14.27
C VAL A 351 19.66 17.57 13.21
N GLN A 352 20.98 17.39 13.31
CA GLN A 352 21.96 17.89 12.37
C GLN A 352 22.53 16.74 11.53
N PRO A 353 22.83 16.99 10.24
CA PRO A 353 23.50 15.99 9.42
C PRO A 353 24.96 15.83 9.87
N TRP A 354 25.42 14.58 9.98
CA TRP A 354 26.81 14.26 10.26
C TRP A 354 27.45 13.67 9.01
N LYS A 355 28.45 14.34 8.44
CA LYS A 355 29.10 13.96 7.18
C LYS A 355 28.14 13.81 5.97
N MET A 356 26.96 14.36 6.05
CA MET A 356 25.98 14.43 4.95
C MET A 356 25.93 15.86 4.42
N ASP A 357 27.05 16.33 3.87
CA ASP A 357 27.24 17.70 3.40
C ASP A 357 28.06 17.73 2.10
N PRO A 358 28.11 18.88 1.38
CA PRO A 358 28.84 19.01 0.13
C PRO A 358 30.34 18.75 0.23
N GLU A 359 30.95 19.01 1.38
CA GLU A 359 32.39 18.81 1.58
C GLU A 359 32.76 17.32 1.62
N HIS A 360 32.06 16.56 2.46
CA HIS A 360 32.23 15.09 2.55
C HIS A 360 31.80 14.39 1.26
N TYR A 361 30.75 14.90 0.58
CA TYR A 361 30.35 14.38 -0.71
C TYR A 361 31.46 14.51 -1.77
N LYS A 362 32.06 15.71 -1.92
CA LYS A 362 33.19 15.95 -2.84
C LYS A 362 34.41 15.12 -2.47
N TRP A 363 34.72 15.04 -1.18
CA TRP A 363 35.82 14.22 -0.69
C TRP A 363 35.67 12.74 -1.12
N ALA A 364 34.44 12.21 -1.06
CA ALA A 364 34.13 10.83 -1.49
C ALA A 364 34.25 10.67 -3.01
N LEU A 365 33.72 11.63 -3.80
CA LEU A 365 33.82 11.58 -5.26
C LEU A 365 35.27 11.60 -5.75
N GLU A 366 36.15 12.42 -5.16
CA GLU A 366 37.58 12.48 -5.48
C GLU A 366 38.31 11.15 -5.28
N ARG A 367 37.75 10.26 -4.45
CA ARG A 367 38.21 8.90 -4.17
C ARG A 367 37.54 7.82 -4.97
N GLY A 368 36.73 8.21 -5.94
CA GLY A 368 36.02 7.26 -6.83
C GLY A 368 34.87 6.52 -6.16
N ALA A 369 34.31 7.05 -5.08
CA ALA A 369 33.24 6.46 -4.32
C ALA A 369 31.83 6.72 -4.91
N GLY A 370 31.73 7.41 -6.06
CA GLY A 370 30.45 7.75 -6.68
C GLY A 370 29.77 6.58 -7.36
N ILE A 371 28.48 6.36 -7.09
CA ILE A 371 27.61 5.38 -7.73
C ILE A 371 26.64 6.13 -8.65
N PRO A 372 26.43 5.71 -9.92
CA PRO A 372 25.55 6.41 -10.84
C PRO A 372 24.11 6.54 -10.30
N LEU A 373 23.59 7.76 -10.29
CA LEU A 373 22.21 8.05 -9.88
C LEU A 373 21.21 7.52 -10.92
N GLU A 374 20.31 6.63 -10.53
CA GLU A 374 19.25 6.10 -11.40
C GLU A 374 18.27 7.19 -11.81
N VAL A 375 17.72 7.09 -13.06
CA VAL A 375 16.78 8.06 -13.61
C VAL A 375 15.54 8.24 -12.71
N GLY A 376 14.98 7.14 -12.22
CA GLY A 376 13.80 7.19 -11.34
C GLY A 376 14.06 7.84 -9.97
N LYS A 377 15.26 7.66 -9.41
CA LYS A 377 15.69 8.34 -8.18
C LYS A 377 15.97 9.82 -8.43
N ARG A 378 16.55 10.18 -9.59
CA ARG A 378 16.80 11.59 -9.99
C ARG A 378 15.48 12.37 -10.00
N GLU A 379 14.44 11.88 -10.70
CA GLU A 379 13.15 12.55 -10.77
C GLU A 379 12.48 12.77 -9.41
N LYS A 380 12.67 11.84 -8.49
CA LYS A 380 12.19 11.96 -7.11
C LYS A 380 12.99 12.99 -6.32
N LEU A 381 14.31 12.95 -6.46
CA LEU A 381 15.23 13.87 -5.77
C LEU A 381 15.01 15.32 -6.22
N GLU A 382 14.78 15.57 -7.52
CA GLU A 382 14.44 16.88 -8.05
C GLU A 382 13.21 17.50 -7.38
N LYS A 383 12.20 16.69 -7.11
CA LYS A 383 10.92 17.12 -6.49
C LYS A 383 10.97 17.19 -4.97
N LEU A 384 12.00 16.63 -4.34
CA LEU A 384 12.10 16.54 -2.89
C LEU A 384 12.50 17.90 -2.29
N ASP A 385 11.69 18.39 -1.33
CA ASP A 385 12.16 19.42 -0.41
C ASP A 385 13.11 18.78 0.62
N ALA A 386 14.39 19.01 0.46
CA ALA A 386 15.44 18.42 1.29
C ALA A 386 15.79 19.26 2.53
N GLY A 387 15.11 20.38 2.77
CA GLY A 387 15.35 21.25 3.91
C GLY A 387 16.85 21.64 4.03
N MET A 388 17.46 21.38 5.18
CA MET A 388 18.88 21.68 5.40
C MET A 388 19.85 20.84 4.56
N LEU A 389 19.41 19.71 4.00
CA LEU A 389 20.19 18.88 3.07
C LEU A 389 20.08 19.33 1.60
N THR A 390 19.42 20.47 1.31
CA THR A 390 19.32 21.02 -0.06
C THR A 390 20.68 21.19 -0.73
N PRO A 391 21.76 21.72 -0.07
CA PRO A 391 23.06 21.81 -0.70
C PRO A 391 23.67 20.46 -1.09
N LEU A 392 23.46 19.40 -0.30
CA LEU A 392 23.87 18.04 -0.63
C LEU A 392 23.06 17.50 -1.81
N LYS A 393 21.73 17.67 -1.80
CA LYS A 393 20.85 17.27 -2.89
C LYS A 393 21.29 17.87 -4.23
N GLU A 394 21.63 19.15 -4.24
CA GLU A 394 22.10 19.86 -5.44
C GLU A 394 23.40 19.24 -5.98
N GLN A 395 24.34 18.88 -5.11
CA GLN A 395 25.58 18.21 -5.53
C GLN A 395 25.29 16.81 -6.12
N ILE A 396 24.41 16.02 -5.52
CA ILE A 396 24.01 14.71 -6.05
C ILE A 396 23.39 14.86 -7.45
N LEU A 397 22.51 15.84 -7.65
CA LEU A 397 21.86 16.10 -8.95
C LEU A 397 22.86 16.63 -10.00
N GLU A 398 23.77 17.51 -9.62
CA GLU A 398 24.80 18.09 -10.49
C GLU A 398 25.76 17.01 -11.01
N HIS A 399 26.30 16.17 -10.13
CA HIS A 399 27.26 15.12 -10.50
C HIS A 399 26.59 13.85 -11.01
N GLY A 400 25.29 13.64 -10.74
CA GLY A 400 24.56 12.45 -11.13
C GLY A 400 25.06 11.17 -10.45
N GLN A 401 25.55 11.29 -9.22
CA GLN A 401 26.14 10.19 -8.45
C GLN A 401 25.62 10.21 -7.01
N GLU A 402 25.47 9.04 -6.42
CA GLU A 402 25.14 8.78 -5.01
C GLU A 402 26.37 8.28 -4.27
N ILE A 403 26.42 8.42 -2.94
CA ILE A 403 27.52 7.92 -2.09
C ILE A 403 26.92 7.07 -0.98
N GLU A 404 27.35 5.81 -0.89
CA GLU A 404 27.04 4.94 0.26
C GLU A 404 27.90 5.32 1.46
N GLN A 405 27.31 5.24 2.64
CA GLN A 405 27.91 5.67 3.89
C GLN A 405 29.24 4.91 4.21
N GLU A 406 29.33 3.62 3.84
CA GLU A 406 30.53 2.79 4.04
C GLU A 406 31.76 3.35 3.35
N LEU A 407 31.57 4.02 2.21
CA LEU A 407 32.67 4.58 1.44
C LEU A 407 33.34 5.77 2.15
N LEU A 408 32.70 6.31 3.20
CA LEU A 408 33.30 7.32 4.08
C LEU A 408 34.17 6.72 5.20
N LEU A 409 34.31 5.39 5.25
CA LEU A 409 35.25 4.68 6.13
C LEU A 409 36.65 4.47 5.48
N LEU A 410 36.77 4.73 4.18
CA LEU A 410 38.00 4.66 3.43
C LEU A 410 38.85 5.90 3.71
#